data_abd3ba5dc8af375af64976d256f5f428
#
_entry.id   abd3ba5dc8af375af64976d256f5f428
#
_cell.length_a   1.000
_cell.length_b   1.000
_cell.length_c   1.000
_cell.angle_alpha   90.00
_cell.angle_beta   90.00
_cell.angle_gamma   90.00
#
_symmetry.space_group_name_H-M   'P 1'
#
loop_
_entity.id
_entity.type
_entity.pdbx_description
1 polymer ?
#
loop_
_entity_poly.entity_id
_entity_poly.type
_entity_poly.pdbx_seq_one_letter_code
_entity_poly.pdbx_strand_id
1 'polypeptide(L)'
;MTQSNSRASGATRDHLGRPIVAVTGIGLVTPLGIGVEESWAGLLAGRSGIRRITRFPTEHLKTTIAGQVDLPEEAGHGPLTSPGRVERMAALAAEEAIAGAGIGRKGAFPGPLFLGMPPVEVEWPQRLDLARGGVGAEGSKYPALIAAATGRTELFEGALFGGVGERLADRFGTRGAPIEITTACATGASAIQLGLEAIQRGEADAALCLGAEGSVQPEALIRFSLLSALSTRNEDPARASRPFEKTREGFVMSEGAAALVLESLESARARGATVLGLVLGAGERADSFHRTRSNPDGGAIIGAMRAAIADAGLEPGQIDYVNAHGTGTPENDKMETLGMRAVFGEGCPPISSNKSMIGHTLSAAGAIEAVFSLLTIRDQRLPPTINHETPDPAIPLDVVPNVARDARVQRVLSNSFGFGGQNVCLVLGAAA
;
A
#
# COMPACT_ATOMS: atom_id res chain seq x y z
N MET A 1 44.48 11.22 10.50
CA MET A 1 44.47 9.96 9.69
C MET A 1 43.04 9.52 9.60
N THR A 2 42.35 9.96 8.55
CA THR A 2 40.98 9.64 8.25
C THR A 2 40.96 8.36 7.42
N GLN A 3 40.58 7.24 8.03
CA GLN A 3 40.30 6.00 7.26
C GLN A 3 39.03 6.22 6.46
N SER A 4 39.17 6.40 5.16
CA SER A 4 38.10 6.30 4.19
C SER A 4 37.60 4.86 4.17
N ASN A 5 36.40 4.62 4.74
CA ASN A 5 35.69 3.36 4.60
C ASN A 5 35.20 3.22 3.15
N SER A 6 36.05 2.73 2.25
CA SER A 6 35.62 2.09 1.01
C SER A 6 34.98 0.74 1.38
N ARG A 7 33.69 0.73 1.71
CA ARG A 7 32.94 -0.52 1.83
C ARG A 7 32.95 -1.21 0.48
N ALA A 8 33.57 -2.38 0.47
CA ALA A 8 33.75 -3.24 -0.70
C ALA A 8 32.37 -3.52 -1.36
N SER A 9 32.36 -3.48 -2.71
CA SER A 9 31.23 -3.83 -3.61
C SER A 9 30.81 -5.31 -3.54
N GLY A 10 30.90 -5.95 -2.37
CA GLY A 10 30.66 -7.37 -2.17
C GLY A 10 29.89 -7.75 -0.90
N ALA A 11 29.58 -6.81 0.00
CA ALA A 11 28.92 -7.13 1.26
C ALA A 11 27.48 -7.64 1.03
N THR A 12 27.13 -8.79 1.63
CA THR A 12 25.76 -9.38 1.62
C THR A 12 25.07 -9.26 2.99
N ARG A 13 25.76 -8.63 3.95
CA ARG A 13 25.24 -8.39 5.30
C ARG A 13 25.23 -6.91 5.65
N ASP A 14 24.22 -6.51 6.40
CA ASP A 14 24.04 -5.13 6.87
C ASP A 14 24.98 -4.79 8.05
N HIS A 15 24.82 -3.59 8.61
CA HIS A 15 25.59 -3.08 9.73
C HIS A 15 25.35 -3.86 11.04
N LEU A 16 24.28 -4.63 11.15
CA LEU A 16 23.95 -5.52 12.27
C LEU A 16 24.33 -6.99 11.99
N GLY A 17 24.94 -7.29 10.84
CA GLY A 17 25.31 -8.65 10.44
C GLY A 17 24.17 -9.49 9.90
N ARG A 18 22.98 -8.91 9.64
CA ARG A 18 21.82 -9.57 9.06
C ARG A 18 21.94 -9.65 7.54
N PRO A 19 21.32 -10.63 6.86
CA PRO A 19 21.23 -10.62 5.40
C PRO A 19 20.67 -9.29 4.86
N ILE A 20 21.35 -8.70 3.87
CA ILE A 20 20.81 -7.57 3.10
C ILE A 20 19.66 -8.10 2.25
N VAL A 21 18.54 -7.40 2.22
CA VAL A 21 17.34 -7.83 1.48
C VAL A 21 17.21 -7.03 0.19
N ALA A 22 17.29 -7.75 -0.93
CA ALA A 22 17.12 -7.25 -2.27
C ALA A 22 15.68 -7.38 -2.74
N VAL A 23 15.24 -6.44 -3.56
CA VAL A 23 14.01 -6.55 -4.36
C VAL A 23 14.42 -6.98 -5.77
N THR A 24 13.94 -8.12 -6.21
CA THR A 24 14.27 -8.69 -7.52
C THR A 24 13.10 -8.70 -8.48
N GLY A 25 11.89 -8.49 -7.99
CA GLY A 25 10.70 -8.36 -8.83
C GLY A 25 9.68 -7.45 -8.19
N ILE A 26 8.95 -6.72 -9.01
CA ILE A 26 7.87 -5.82 -8.62
C ILE A 26 6.70 -5.97 -9.58
N GLY A 27 5.50 -5.74 -9.10
CA GLY A 27 4.28 -5.71 -9.91
C GLY A 27 3.27 -4.72 -9.35
N LEU A 28 2.49 -4.12 -10.23
CA LEU A 28 1.52 -3.07 -9.89
C LEU A 28 0.18 -3.24 -10.59
N VAL A 29 -0.87 -2.93 -9.86
CA VAL A 29 -2.21 -2.68 -10.38
C VAL A 29 -2.75 -1.42 -9.69
N THR A 30 -3.01 -0.37 -10.45
CA THR A 30 -3.46 0.91 -9.91
C THR A 30 -4.55 1.52 -10.79
N PRO A 31 -5.27 2.56 -10.36
CA PRO A 31 -6.19 3.30 -11.23
C PRO A 31 -5.52 3.98 -12.44
N LEU A 32 -4.20 4.02 -12.49
CA LEU A 32 -3.44 4.55 -13.63
C LEU A 32 -3.13 3.50 -14.69
N GLY A 33 -3.22 2.21 -14.35
CA GLY A 33 -2.99 1.10 -15.26
C GLY A 33 -2.71 -0.23 -14.56
N ILE A 34 -2.71 -1.30 -15.33
CA ILE A 34 -2.32 -2.66 -14.92
C ILE A 34 -0.90 -2.91 -15.42
N GLY A 35 0.04 -3.01 -14.48
CA GLY A 35 1.46 -3.16 -14.74
C GLY A 35 2.28 -1.96 -14.27
N VAL A 36 3.57 -2.24 -14.02
CA VAL A 36 4.53 -1.30 -13.45
C VAL A 36 4.74 -0.09 -14.35
N GLU A 37 5.04 -0.31 -15.62
CA GLU A 37 5.41 0.78 -16.52
C GLU A 37 4.23 1.71 -16.86
N GLU A 38 3.02 1.17 -17.03
CA GLU A 38 1.83 1.99 -17.29
C GLU A 38 1.46 2.85 -16.10
N SER A 39 1.47 2.26 -14.89
CA SER A 39 1.21 2.97 -13.63
C SER A 39 2.24 4.07 -13.39
N TRP A 40 3.51 3.76 -13.60
CA TRP A 40 4.61 4.71 -13.40
C TRP A 40 4.58 5.87 -14.41
N ALA A 41 4.40 5.56 -15.69
CA ALA A 41 4.27 6.60 -16.72
C ALA A 41 3.09 7.55 -16.43
N GLY A 42 1.95 7.00 -16.01
CA GLY A 42 0.79 7.79 -15.59
C GLY A 42 1.09 8.68 -14.38
N LEU A 43 1.81 8.16 -13.40
CA LEU A 43 2.20 8.88 -12.20
C LEU A 43 3.13 10.06 -12.53
N LEU A 44 4.18 9.83 -13.31
CA LEU A 44 5.12 10.88 -13.72
C LEU A 44 4.47 11.96 -14.60
N ALA A 45 3.46 11.58 -15.38
CA ALA A 45 2.69 12.52 -16.19
C ALA A 45 1.69 13.37 -15.36
N GLY A 46 1.56 13.12 -14.06
CA GLY A 46 0.57 13.81 -13.22
C GLY A 46 -0.88 13.45 -13.58
N ARG A 47 -1.11 12.27 -14.18
CA ARG A 47 -2.44 11.82 -14.56
C ARG A 47 -3.23 11.39 -13.32
N SER A 48 -4.50 11.80 -13.23
CA SER A 48 -5.41 11.33 -12.19
C SER A 48 -6.14 10.07 -12.65
N GLY A 49 -6.14 9.04 -11.81
CA GLY A 49 -6.98 7.84 -11.95
C GLY A 49 -8.30 7.91 -11.17
N ILE A 50 -8.57 9.07 -10.54
CA ILE A 50 -9.80 9.29 -9.78
C ILE A 50 -10.91 9.70 -10.75
N ARG A 51 -12.07 9.03 -10.63
CA ARG A 51 -13.22 9.23 -11.51
C ARG A 51 -14.54 8.96 -10.79
N ARG A 52 -15.66 9.28 -11.45
CA ARG A 52 -16.98 8.91 -10.93
C ARG A 52 -17.11 7.40 -10.84
N ILE A 53 -17.74 6.93 -9.76
CA ILE A 53 -18.01 5.51 -9.56
C ILE A 53 -19.11 5.08 -10.54
N THR A 54 -18.86 3.98 -11.26
CA THR A 54 -19.77 3.44 -12.27
C THR A 54 -20.25 2.02 -11.96
N ARG A 55 -19.64 1.33 -10.99
CA ARG A 55 -19.94 -0.07 -10.69
C ARG A 55 -21.23 -0.29 -9.89
N PHE A 56 -21.70 0.74 -9.21
CA PHE A 56 -22.92 0.68 -8.40
C PHE A 56 -23.57 2.07 -8.31
N PRO A 57 -24.87 2.13 -7.95
CA PRO A 57 -25.59 3.39 -7.76
C PRO A 57 -24.99 4.24 -6.63
N THR A 58 -24.84 5.53 -6.86
CA THR A 58 -24.19 6.46 -5.89
C THR A 58 -25.08 7.63 -5.46
N GLU A 59 -26.35 7.67 -5.86
CA GLU A 59 -27.28 8.81 -5.69
C GLU A 59 -27.51 9.18 -4.23
N HIS A 60 -27.33 8.22 -3.32
CA HIS A 60 -27.50 8.42 -1.88
C HIS A 60 -26.20 8.49 -1.09
N LEU A 61 -25.05 8.51 -1.79
CA LEU A 61 -23.74 8.58 -1.15
C LEU A 61 -23.23 10.02 -1.12
N LYS A 62 -22.55 10.40 -0.04
CA LYS A 62 -21.90 11.72 0.08
C LYS A 62 -20.72 11.86 -0.89
N THR A 63 -20.01 10.76 -1.12
CA THR A 63 -18.88 10.67 -2.06
C THR A 63 -19.25 9.74 -3.19
N THR A 64 -19.13 10.23 -4.42
CA THR A 64 -19.51 9.50 -5.65
C THR A 64 -18.33 9.26 -6.57
N ILE A 65 -17.12 9.43 -6.04
CA ILE A 65 -15.84 9.35 -6.76
C ILE A 65 -14.91 8.34 -6.06
N ALA A 66 -14.07 7.67 -6.87
CA ALA A 66 -13.04 6.75 -6.37
C ALA A 66 -11.94 6.57 -7.43
N GLY A 67 -10.79 6.07 -6.99
CA GLY A 67 -9.81 5.46 -7.88
C GLY A 67 -10.23 4.01 -8.15
N GLN A 68 -10.69 3.72 -9.37
CA GLN A 68 -11.16 2.39 -9.76
C GLN A 68 -10.23 1.76 -10.78
N VAL A 69 -9.99 0.45 -10.62
CA VAL A 69 -9.25 -0.37 -11.57
C VAL A 69 -10.23 -1.07 -12.52
N ASP A 70 -10.02 -0.93 -13.81
CA ASP A 70 -10.76 -1.66 -14.84
C ASP A 70 -10.13 -3.04 -15.04
N LEU A 71 -10.58 -4.02 -14.26
CA LEU A 71 -10.14 -5.40 -14.40
C LEU A 71 -10.72 -6.02 -15.67
N PRO A 72 -9.92 -6.81 -16.41
CA PRO A 72 -10.43 -7.57 -17.53
C PRO A 72 -11.60 -8.48 -17.10
N GLU A 73 -12.69 -8.47 -17.86
CA GLU A 73 -13.82 -9.36 -17.63
C GLU A 73 -13.40 -10.82 -17.91
N GLU A 74 -13.79 -11.72 -17.01
CA GLU A 74 -13.68 -13.16 -17.26
C GLU A 74 -15.05 -13.69 -17.70
N ALA A 75 -15.07 -14.32 -18.86
CA ALA A 75 -16.30 -14.90 -19.42
C ALA A 75 -16.91 -15.91 -18.42
N GLY A 76 -18.20 -15.72 -18.11
CA GLY A 76 -18.94 -16.61 -17.22
C GLY A 76 -18.89 -16.26 -15.72
N HIS A 77 -18.18 -15.22 -15.32
CA HIS A 77 -18.17 -14.73 -13.94
C HIS A 77 -18.99 -13.44 -13.83
N GLY A 78 -19.85 -13.38 -12.83
CA GLY A 78 -20.55 -12.14 -12.46
C GLY A 78 -19.63 -11.07 -11.89
N PRO A 79 -20.19 -9.91 -11.44
CA PRO A 79 -19.39 -8.87 -10.81
C PRO A 79 -18.57 -9.41 -9.63
N LEU A 80 -17.27 -9.12 -9.60
CA LEU A 80 -16.40 -9.53 -8.52
C LEU A 80 -16.79 -8.85 -7.21
N THR A 81 -16.85 -9.61 -6.13
CA THR A 81 -16.90 -9.11 -4.76
C THR A 81 -15.59 -8.41 -4.39
N SER A 82 -15.57 -7.65 -3.29
CA SER A 82 -14.31 -7.03 -2.82
C SER A 82 -13.19 -8.04 -2.59
N PRO A 83 -13.42 -9.19 -1.91
CA PRO A 83 -12.39 -10.23 -1.82
C PRO A 83 -11.96 -10.78 -3.18
N GLY A 84 -12.89 -10.99 -4.10
CA GLY A 84 -12.58 -11.43 -5.48
C GLY A 84 -11.74 -10.40 -6.23
N ARG A 85 -12.01 -9.11 -6.05
CA ARG A 85 -11.19 -8.03 -6.61
C ARG A 85 -9.79 -7.98 -6.00
N VAL A 86 -9.70 -8.13 -4.67
CA VAL A 86 -8.41 -8.23 -3.95
C VAL A 86 -7.58 -9.36 -4.52
N GLU A 87 -8.15 -10.56 -4.59
CA GLU A 87 -7.48 -11.75 -5.13
C GLU A 87 -7.01 -11.55 -6.57
N ARG A 88 -7.91 -11.02 -7.42
CA ARG A 88 -7.59 -10.80 -8.84
C ARG A 88 -6.46 -9.78 -9.04
N MET A 89 -6.51 -8.64 -8.35
CA MET A 89 -5.47 -7.61 -8.45
C MET A 89 -4.15 -8.09 -7.84
N ALA A 90 -4.20 -8.76 -6.69
CA ALA A 90 -3.01 -9.36 -6.06
C ALA A 90 -2.36 -10.40 -6.97
N ALA A 91 -3.17 -11.25 -7.63
CA ALA A 91 -2.65 -12.24 -8.57
C ALA A 91 -1.94 -11.60 -9.77
N LEU A 92 -2.54 -10.56 -10.38
CA LEU A 92 -1.92 -9.84 -11.51
C LEU A 92 -0.59 -9.20 -11.10
N ALA A 93 -0.56 -8.52 -9.96
CA ALA A 93 0.67 -7.92 -9.44
C ALA A 93 1.75 -8.99 -9.12
N ALA A 94 1.35 -10.10 -8.49
CA ALA A 94 2.27 -11.20 -8.17
C ALA A 94 2.83 -11.88 -9.42
N GLU A 95 2.02 -12.09 -10.45
CA GLU A 95 2.46 -12.65 -11.73
C GLU A 95 3.55 -11.77 -12.39
N GLU A 96 3.33 -10.46 -12.44
CA GLU A 96 4.31 -9.50 -12.96
C GLU A 96 5.61 -9.54 -12.13
N ALA A 97 5.51 -9.49 -10.80
CA ALA A 97 6.65 -9.50 -9.90
C ALA A 97 7.47 -10.79 -10.00
N ILE A 98 6.83 -11.95 -10.00
CA ILE A 98 7.51 -13.26 -10.11
C ILE A 98 8.16 -13.42 -11.48
N ALA A 99 7.47 -13.02 -12.55
CA ALA A 99 8.01 -13.05 -13.90
C ALA A 99 9.24 -12.14 -14.03
N GLY A 100 9.15 -10.91 -13.50
CA GLY A 100 10.28 -9.95 -13.49
C GLY A 100 11.48 -10.45 -12.67
N ALA A 101 11.23 -11.09 -11.54
CA ALA A 101 12.26 -11.68 -10.70
C ALA A 101 12.95 -12.88 -11.35
N GLY A 102 12.27 -13.61 -12.24
CA GLY A 102 12.76 -14.86 -12.81
C GLY A 102 13.07 -15.92 -11.76
N ILE A 103 12.30 -15.94 -10.66
CA ILE A 103 12.52 -16.83 -9.50
C ILE A 103 11.50 -17.97 -9.48
N GLY A 104 11.99 -19.16 -9.14
CA GLY A 104 11.13 -20.36 -9.04
C GLY A 104 10.68 -20.89 -10.40
N ARG A 105 9.68 -21.77 -10.34
CA ARG A 105 8.95 -22.28 -11.51
C ARG A 105 7.49 -21.84 -11.36
N LYS A 106 6.75 -21.83 -12.45
CA LYS A 106 5.30 -21.56 -12.40
C LYS A 106 4.63 -22.47 -11.37
N GLY A 107 3.94 -21.91 -10.39
CA GLY A 107 3.31 -22.65 -9.30
C GLY A 107 4.30 -23.26 -8.28
N ALA A 108 5.53 -22.73 -8.14
CA ALA A 108 6.51 -23.19 -7.18
C ALA A 108 7.45 -22.05 -6.75
N PHE A 109 6.88 -21.02 -6.15
CA PHE A 109 7.66 -19.91 -5.56
C PHE A 109 8.43 -20.42 -4.33
N PRO A 110 9.76 -20.12 -4.21
CA PRO A 110 10.61 -20.78 -3.23
C PRO A 110 10.54 -20.20 -1.80
N GLY A 111 9.61 -19.32 -1.49
CA GLY A 111 9.48 -18.63 -0.21
C GLY A 111 8.04 -18.55 0.31
N PRO A 112 7.84 -18.00 1.51
CA PRO A 112 6.51 -17.72 2.08
C PRO A 112 5.80 -16.57 1.36
N LEU A 113 4.47 -16.51 1.55
CA LEU A 113 3.61 -15.43 1.16
C LEU A 113 3.22 -14.58 2.37
N PHE A 114 3.43 -13.26 2.27
CA PHE A 114 2.91 -12.25 3.19
C PHE A 114 1.91 -11.38 2.43
N LEU A 115 0.63 -11.43 2.83
CA LEU A 115 -0.45 -10.73 2.18
C LEU A 115 -1.07 -9.69 3.11
N GLY A 116 -0.93 -8.43 2.74
CA GLY A 116 -1.67 -7.32 3.34
C GLY A 116 -2.96 -7.06 2.60
N MET A 117 -4.11 -7.16 3.28
CA MET A 117 -5.42 -6.97 2.66
C MET A 117 -6.45 -6.40 3.64
N PRO A 118 -7.58 -5.83 3.14
CA PRO A 118 -8.64 -5.36 4.02
C PRO A 118 -9.37 -6.53 4.72
N PRO A 119 -10.09 -6.27 5.82
CA PRO A 119 -11.00 -7.25 6.41
C PRO A 119 -12.01 -7.74 5.38
N VAL A 120 -12.30 -9.04 5.41
CA VAL A 120 -13.27 -9.68 4.52
C VAL A 120 -14.67 -9.58 5.12
N GLU A 121 -15.66 -9.32 4.29
CA GLU A 121 -17.06 -9.19 4.70
C GLU A 121 -18.00 -9.81 3.66
N VAL A 122 -19.15 -10.31 4.15
CA VAL A 122 -20.29 -10.59 3.28
C VAL A 122 -20.89 -9.24 2.86
N GLU A 123 -20.88 -8.96 1.57
CA GLU A 123 -21.29 -7.68 1.01
C GLU A 123 -22.80 -7.49 0.95
N TRP A 124 -23.26 -6.26 0.79
CA TRP A 124 -24.66 -5.89 0.76
C TRP A 124 -25.51 -6.72 -0.22
N PRO A 125 -25.12 -6.96 -1.48
CA PRO A 125 -25.90 -7.82 -2.39
C PRO A 125 -26.12 -9.24 -1.86
N GLN A 126 -25.08 -9.85 -1.27
CA GLN A 126 -25.14 -11.18 -0.65
C GLN A 126 -26.03 -11.19 0.59
N ARG A 127 -25.96 -10.15 1.43
CA ARG A 127 -26.83 -9.98 2.61
C ARG A 127 -28.30 -9.81 2.22
N LEU A 128 -28.57 -9.05 1.16
CA LEU A 128 -29.93 -8.89 0.63
C LEU A 128 -30.49 -10.21 0.07
N ASP A 129 -29.66 -11.00 -0.60
CA ASP A 129 -30.05 -12.32 -1.12
C ASP A 129 -30.39 -13.27 0.03
N LEU A 130 -29.56 -13.34 1.07
CA LEU A 130 -29.86 -14.09 2.29
C LEU A 130 -31.14 -13.60 2.98
N ALA A 131 -31.33 -12.29 3.07
CA ALA A 131 -32.52 -11.71 3.69
C ALA A 131 -33.78 -12.08 2.91
N ARG A 132 -33.75 -12.06 1.58
CA ARG A 132 -34.89 -12.47 0.73
C ARG A 132 -35.24 -13.95 0.92
N GLY A 133 -34.24 -14.82 1.03
CA GLY A 133 -34.44 -16.24 1.34
C GLY A 133 -34.97 -16.50 2.75
N GLY A 134 -34.69 -15.58 3.70
CA GLY A 134 -35.09 -15.69 5.10
C GLY A 134 -36.39 -14.94 5.47
N VAL A 135 -37.07 -14.27 4.53
CA VAL A 135 -38.29 -13.52 4.79
C VAL A 135 -39.51 -14.44 4.70
N GLY A 136 -40.15 -14.74 5.84
CA GLY A 136 -41.48 -15.35 5.88
C GLY A 136 -42.58 -14.32 5.96
N ALA A 137 -43.87 -14.78 6.00
CA ALA A 137 -45.06 -13.92 6.09
C ALA A 137 -45.07 -12.93 7.29
N GLU A 138 -44.25 -13.17 8.32
CA GLU A 138 -44.18 -12.38 9.55
C GLU A 138 -42.87 -11.54 9.67
N GLY A 139 -42.10 -11.38 8.58
CA GLY A 139 -40.82 -10.65 8.55
C GLY A 139 -39.59 -11.53 8.82
N SER A 140 -38.41 -10.95 8.72
CA SER A 140 -37.13 -11.64 8.90
C SER A 140 -36.93 -12.07 10.34
N LYS A 141 -36.87 -13.38 10.60
CA LYS A 141 -36.47 -13.92 11.90
C LYS A 141 -35.07 -14.51 11.80
N TYR A 142 -34.27 -14.36 12.87
CA TYR A 142 -32.91 -14.87 12.93
C TYR A 142 -32.79 -16.36 12.55
N PRO A 143 -33.70 -17.29 13.01
CA PRO A 143 -33.68 -18.69 12.55
C PRO A 143 -33.87 -18.85 11.03
N ALA A 144 -34.70 -18.01 10.40
CA ALA A 144 -34.90 -18.06 8.95
C ALA A 144 -33.67 -17.60 8.16
N LEU A 145 -32.92 -16.60 8.68
CA LEU A 145 -31.65 -16.19 8.09
C LEU A 145 -30.59 -17.29 8.21
N ILE A 146 -30.52 -17.97 9.34
CA ILE A 146 -29.62 -19.13 9.51
C ILE A 146 -29.99 -20.24 8.54
N ALA A 147 -31.28 -20.56 8.41
CA ALA A 147 -31.76 -21.58 7.48
C ALA A 147 -31.43 -21.21 6.02
N ALA A 148 -31.59 -19.94 5.63
CA ALA A 148 -31.22 -19.43 4.30
C ALA A 148 -29.72 -19.50 4.02
N ALA A 149 -28.88 -19.37 5.06
CA ALA A 149 -27.43 -19.48 4.95
C ALA A 149 -26.93 -20.93 4.97
N THR A 150 -27.76 -21.88 5.43
CA THR A 150 -27.38 -23.30 5.52
C THR A 150 -27.10 -23.87 4.13
N GLY A 151 -25.93 -24.46 3.94
CA GLY A 151 -25.49 -25.00 2.65
C GLY A 151 -24.88 -23.98 1.69
N ARG A 152 -24.81 -22.69 2.07
CA ARG A 152 -24.17 -21.62 1.28
C ARG A 152 -22.68 -21.56 1.64
N THR A 153 -21.94 -22.65 1.35
CA THR A 153 -20.50 -22.75 1.69
C THR A 153 -19.67 -21.67 1.03
N GLU A 154 -20.06 -21.24 -0.17
CA GLU A 154 -19.41 -20.15 -0.90
C GLU A 154 -19.41 -18.81 -0.14
N LEU A 155 -20.45 -18.54 0.65
CA LEU A 155 -20.49 -17.32 1.49
C LEU A 155 -19.55 -17.44 2.70
N PHE A 156 -19.49 -18.63 3.29
CA PHE A 156 -18.58 -18.91 4.40
C PHE A 156 -17.12 -18.83 3.93
N GLU A 157 -16.77 -19.55 2.86
CA GLU A 157 -15.42 -19.56 2.31
C GLU A 157 -15.00 -18.15 1.84
N GLY A 158 -15.92 -17.41 1.19
CA GLY A 158 -15.67 -16.03 0.77
C GLY A 158 -15.51 -15.03 1.92
N ALA A 159 -15.98 -15.36 3.14
CA ALA A 159 -15.86 -14.52 4.34
C ALA A 159 -14.71 -14.91 5.26
N LEU A 160 -13.95 -15.97 4.95
CA LEU A 160 -12.75 -16.33 5.71
C LEU A 160 -11.61 -15.39 5.37
N PHE A 161 -11.04 -14.74 6.40
CA PHE A 161 -9.92 -13.80 6.21
C PHE A 161 -8.71 -14.50 5.57
N GLY A 162 -8.38 -15.72 5.97
CA GLY A 162 -7.29 -16.53 5.41
C GLY A 162 -7.54 -17.11 4.00
N GLY A 163 -8.75 -17.00 3.45
CA GLY A 163 -9.11 -17.71 2.22
C GLY A 163 -8.46 -17.16 0.96
N VAL A 164 -8.22 -15.86 0.88
CA VAL A 164 -7.56 -15.24 -0.28
C VAL A 164 -6.09 -15.64 -0.34
N GLY A 165 -5.39 -15.59 0.78
CA GLY A 165 -3.99 -15.98 0.85
C GLY A 165 -3.77 -17.45 0.57
N GLU A 166 -4.65 -18.34 1.06
CA GLU A 166 -4.59 -19.76 0.74
C GLU A 166 -4.67 -20.01 -0.77
N ARG A 167 -5.66 -19.39 -1.46
CA ARG A 167 -5.81 -19.53 -2.91
C ARG A 167 -4.63 -18.93 -3.69
N LEU A 168 -4.07 -17.80 -3.24
CA LEU A 168 -2.88 -17.23 -3.84
C LEU A 168 -1.63 -18.09 -3.56
N ALA A 169 -1.51 -18.65 -2.35
CA ALA A 169 -0.42 -19.55 -2.00
C ALA A 169 -0.43 -20.83 -2.87
N ASP A 170 -1.62 -21.41 -3.08
CA ASP A 170 -1.78 -22.55 -3.98
C ASP A 170 -1.46 -22.18 -5.44
N ARG A 171 -1.95 -21.01 -5.92
CA ARG A 171 -1.69 -20.54 -7.29
C ARG A 171 -0.21 -20.36 -7.58
N PHE A 172 0.54 -19.80 -6.64
CA PHE A 172 1.96 -19.52 -6.82
C PHE A 172 2.87 -20.60 -6.25
N GLY A 173 2.32 -21.57 -5.52
CA GLY A 173 3.09 -22.66 -4.89
C GLY A 173 4.09 -22.14 -3.87
N THR A 174 3.68 -21.19 -3.02
CA THR A 174 4.51 -20.63 -1.96
C THR A 174 4.77 -21.64 -0.84
N ARG A 175 5.78 -21.40 -0.02
CA ARG A 175 6.18 -22.33 1.05
C ARG A 175 5.50 -21.99 2.36
N GLY A 176 4.99 -23.02 3.03
CA GLY A 176 4.30 -22.86 4.31
C GLY A 176 2.91 -22.24 4.19
N ALA A 177 2.26 -22.02 5.32
CA ALA A 177 0.99 -21.32 5.36
C ALA A 177 1.22 -19.81 5.04
N PRO A 178 0.35 -19.19 4.26
CA PRO A 178 0.42 -17.74 4.01
C PRO A 178 0.18 -16.98 5.32
N ILE A 179 0.80 -15.82 5.44
CA ILE A 179 0.54 -14.89 6.54
C ILE A 179 -0.27 -13.74 5.99
N GLU A 180 -1.54 -13.68 6.38
CA GLU A 180 -2.44 -12.57 6.05
C GLU A 180 -2.56 -11.61 7.22
N ILE A 181 -2.45 -10.32 6.92
CA ILE A 181 -2.50 -9.26 7.93
C ILE A 181 -3.39 -8.10 7.49
N THR A 182 -3.88 -7.38 8.48
CA THR A 182 -4.54 -6.08 8.28
C THR A 182 -4.13 -5.12 9.40
N THR A 183 -3.53 -4.01 9.03
CA THR A 183 -3.08 -2.92 9.90
C THR A 183 -3.56 -1.57 9.34
N ALA A 184 -4.82 -1.55 8.88
CA ALA A 184 -5.44 -0.40 8.20
C ALA A 184 -4.55 0.12 7.04
N CYS A 185 -4.26 1.42 7.00
CA CYS A 185 -3.49 2.01 5.88
C CYS A 185 -1.99 1.62 5.88
N ALA A 186 -1.48 1.02 6.97
CA ALA A 186 -0.10 0.54 7.04
C ALA A 186 0.08 -0.91 6.55
N THR A 187 -1.02 -1.60 6.21
CA THR A 187 -1.08 -3.04 5.90
C THR A 187 -0.04 -3.49 4.88
N GLY A 188 0.04 -2.82 3.73
CA GLY A 188 0.98 -3.20 2.67
C GLY A 188 2.45 -3.02 3.08
N ALA A 189 2.75 -1.98 3.87
CA ALA A 189 4.09 -1.78 4.42
C ALA A 189 4.43 -2.85 5.48
N SER A 190 3.45 -3.23 6.33
CA SER A 190 3.63 -4.33 7.29
C SER A 190 3.91 -5.68 6.61
N ALA A 191 3.28 -5.97 5.47
CA ALA A 191 3.56 -7.18 4.71
C ALA A 191 5.01 -7.21 4.20
N ILE A 192 5.54 -6.07 3.74
CA ILE A 192 6.94 -5.95 3.31
C ILE A 192 7.89 -6.06 4.52
N GLN A 193 7.55 -5.43 5.65
CA GLN A 193 8.31 -5.54 6.89
C GLN A 193 8.43 -7.00 7.34
N LEU A 194 7.35 -7.77 7.35
CA LEU A 194 7.37 -9.18 7.73
C LEU A 194 8.27 -10.01 6.79
N GLY A 195 8.21 -9.77 5.49
CA GLY A 195 9.09 -10.42 4.53
C GLY A 195 10.57 -10.04 4.73
N LEU A 196 10.86 -8.76 4.98
CA LEU A 196 12.19 -8.27 5.34
C LEU A 196 12.72 -9.02 6.58
N GLU A 197 11.93 -9.04 7.65
CA GLU A 197 12.31 -9.66 8.92
C GLU A 197 12.52 -11.18 8.80
N ALA A 198 11.66 -11.90 8.05
CA ALA A 198 11.81 -13.32 7.81
C ALA A 198 13.15 -13.66 7.14
N ILE A 199 13.55 -12.87 6.13
CA ILE A 199 14.85 -13.05 5.46
C ILE A 199 16.00 -12.66 6.40
N GLN A 200 15.88 -11.56 7.14
CA GLN A 200 16.91 -11.11 8.09
C GLN A 200 17.14 -12.11 9.23
N ARG A 201 16.10 -12.83 9.67
CA ARG A 201 16.22 -13.90 10.67
C ARG A 201 16.72 -15.22 10.09
N GLY A 202 16.87 -15.33 8.76
CA GLY A 202 17.31 -16.54 8.08
C GLY A 202 16.22 -17.64 8.01
N GLU A 203 14.94 -17.26 8.15
CA GLU A 203 13.80 -18.17 8.04
C GLU A 203 13.49 -18.51 6.57
N ALA A 204 13.84 -17.62 5.65
CA ALA A 204 13.68 -17.78 4.21
C ALA A 204 14.74 -17.01 3.45
N ASP A 205 15.11 -17.52 2.24
CA ASP A 205 15.98 -16.81 1.30
C ASP A 205 15.20 -15.92 0.33
N ALA A 206 13.90 -16.15 0.20
CA ALA A 206 13.00 -15.37 -0.63
C ALA A 206 11.64 -15.23 0.04
N ALA A 207 10.89 -14.15 -0.25
CA ALA A 207 9.54 -13.91 0.20
C ALA A 207 8.72 -13.20 -0.88
N LEU A 208 7.45 -13.55 -1.02
CA LEU A 208 6.47 -12.84 -1.84
C LEU A 208 5.63 -11.94 -0.91
N CYS A 209 5.80 -10.62 -1.05
CA CYS A 209 5.09 -9.63 -0.24
C CYS A 209 4.04 -8.94 -1.11
N LEU A 210 2.78 -9.01 -0.72
CA LEU A 210 1.63 -8.45 -1.41
C LEU A 210 0.91 -7.44 -0.54
N GLY A 211 0.45 -6.34 -1.15
CA GLY A 211 -0.55 -5.46 -0.59
C GLY A 211 -1.68 -5.28 -1.59
N ALA A 212 -2.94 -5.52 -1.19
CA ALA A 212 -4.07 -5.41 -2.09
C ALA A 212 -5.28 -4.76 -1.42
N GLU A 213 -6.10 -4.05 -2.21
CA GLU A 213 -7.31 -3.37 -1.77
C GLU A 213 -8.39 -3.45 -2.85
N GLY A 214 -9.57 -3.89 -2.51
CA GLY A 214 -10.70 -4.04 -3.44
C GLY A 214 -12.02 -3.48 -2.90
N SER A 215 -12.00 -2.74 -1.79
CA SER A 215 -13.21 -2.34 -1.05
C SER A 215 -13.88 -1.06 -1.55
N VAL A 216 -13.71 -0.67 -2.82
CA VAL A 216 -14.51 0.41 -3.40
C VAL A 216 -15.93 -0.10 -3.61
N GLN A 217 -16.76 0.00 -2.56
CA GLN A 217 -18.13 -0.50 -2.46
C GLN A 217 -18.98 0.41 -1.57
N PRO A 218 -20.33 0.34 -1.64
CA PRO A 218 -21.21 1.25 -0.91
C PRO A 218 -20.99 1.27 0.61
N GLU A 219 -20.85 0.10 1.25
CA GLU A 219 -20.69 0.01 2.71
C GLU A 219 -19.41 0.69 3.18
N ALA A 220 -18.29 0.49 2.47
CA ALA A 220 -17.03 1.11 2.84
C ALA A 220 -17.11 2.64 2.68
N LEU A 221 -17.69 3.14 1.58
CA LEU A 221 -17.92 4.58 1.38
C LEU A 221 -18.81 5.17 2.48
N ILE A 222 -19.88 4.48 2.88
CA ILE A 222 -20.74 4.93 3.99
C ILE A 222 -19.95 5.00 5.29
N ARG A 223 -19.19 3.95 5.66
CA ARG A 223 -18.40 3.91 6.89
C ARG A 223 -17.39 5.05 6.96
N PHE A 224 -16.62 5.27 5.91
CA PHE A 224 -15.65 6.38 5.87
C PHE A 224 -16.33 7.75 5.83
N SER A 225 -17.51 7.87 5.20
CA SER A 225 -18.32 9.10 5.25
C SER A 225 -18.79 9.44 6.65
N LEU A 226 -19.13 8.42 7.48
CA LEU A 226 -19.50 8.61 8.89
C LEU A 226 -18.32 9.11 9.74
N LEU A 227 -17.10 8.84 9.33
CA LEU A 227 -15.88 9.36 9.96
C LEU A 227 -15.48 10.76 9.45
N SER A 228 -16.24 11.32 8.49
CA SER A 228 -15.91 12.58 7.80
C SER A 228 -14.48 12.60 7.24
N ALA A 229 -14.04 11.46 6.73
CA ALA A 229 -12.67 11.27 6.26
C ALA A 229 -12.53 11.37 4.73
N LEU A 230 -13.66 11.26 3.98
CA LEU A 230 -13.67 11.29 2.52
C LEU A 230 -13.87 12.70 1.99
N SER A 231 -13.21 12.99 0.87
CA SER A 231 -13.51 14.16 0.06
C SER A 231 -14.92 14.07 -0.53
N THR A 232 -15.62 15.20 -0.54
CA THR A 232 -16.95 15.36 -1.15
C THR A 232 -16.93 16.20 -2.44
N ARG A 233 -15.73 16.45 -2.99
CA ARG A 233 -15.54 17.19 -4.26
C ARG A 233 -15.91 16.35 -5.48
N ASN A 234 -17.18 15.99 -5.58
CA ASN A 234 -17.70 15.09 -6.61
C ASN A 234 -17.73 15.72 -8.02
N GLU A 235 -17.73 17.05 -8.11
CA GLU A 235 -17.89 17.77 -9.39
C GLU A 235 -16.68 17.63 -10.30
N ASP A 236 -15.47 17.65 -9.72
CA ASP A 236 -14.22 17.49 -10.44
C ASP A 236 -13.39 16.36 -9.78
N PRO A 237 -13.65 15.09 -10.14
CA PRO A 237 -12.99 13.96 -9.54
C PRO A 237 -11.46 14.03 -9.58
N ALA A 238 -10.89 14.46 -10.70
CA ALA A 238 -9.45 14.53 -10.89
C ALA A 238 -8.77 15.53 -9.94
N ARG A 239 -9.52 16.50 -9.40
CA ARG A 239 -9.02 17.53 -8.49
C ARG A 239 -9.43 17.33 -7.03
N ALA A 240 -10.05 16.19 -6.71
CA ALA A 240 -10.59 15.94 -5.37
C ALA A 240 -9.50 15.57 -4.35
N SER A 241 -8.52 14.74 -4.73
CA SER A 241 -7.39 14.39 -3.87
C SER A 241 -6.30 15.48 -3.95
N ARG A 242 -6.04 16.17 -2.84
CA ARG A 242 -5.11 17.31 -2.78
C ARG A 242 -4.28 17.32 -1.48
N PRO A 243 -3.38 16.34 -1.34
CA PRO A 243 -2.50 16.26 -0.17
C PRO A 243 -1.67 17.53 0.01
N PHE A 244 -1.49 17.94 1.28
CA PHE A 244 -0.71 19.11 1.71
C PHE A 244 -1.21 20.47 1.22
N GLU A 245 -2.27 20.51 0.44
CA GLU A 245 -2.87 21.74 -0.09
C GLU A 245 -3.80 22.36 0.96
N LYS A 246 -3.91 23.71 0.97
CA LYS A 246 -4.65 24.44 2.00
C LYS A 246 -6.14 24.07 2.08
N THR A 247 -6.78 23.78 0.94
CA THR A 247 -8.21 23.46 0.85
C THR A 247 -8.52 21.96 0.86
N ARG A 248 -7.57 21.11 1.28
CA ARG A 248 -7.79 19.68 1.46
C ARG A 248 -8.90 19.41 2.46
N GLU A 249 -9.72 18.42 2.21
CA GLU A 249 -10.90 18.15 3.04
C GLU A 249 -11.12 16.66 3.38
N GLY A 250 -10.30 15.78 2.80
CA GLY A 250 -10.43 14.34 2.98
C GLY A 250 -9.73 13.57 1.87
N PHE A 251 -9.61 12.26 2.04
CA PHE A 251 -9.03 11.39 1.01
C PHE A 251 -10.09 10.92 0.01
N VAL A 252 -9.65 10.47 -1.15
CA VAL A 252 -10.48 9.76 -2.13
C VAL A 252 -10.16 8.27 -2.02
N MET A 253 -11.18 7.44 -1.76
CA MET A 253 -11.03 6.00 -1.67
C MET A 253 -10.60 5.40 -3.01
N SER A 254 -9.74 4.39 -2.97
CA SER A 254 -9.19 3.77 -4.16
C SER A 254 -8.93 2.28 -3.95
N GLU A 255 -8.73 1.56 -5.04
CA GLU A 255 -8.34 0.16 -5.07
C GLU A 255 -7.06 -0.05 -5.86
N GLY A 256 -6.43 -1.20 -5.68
CA GLY A 256 -5.21 -1.57 -6.36
C GLY A 256 -4.45 -2.67 -5.65
N ALA A 257 -3.31 -3.05 -6.20
CA ALA A 257 -2.40 -4.01 -5.59
C ALA A 257 -0.95 -3.75 -5.99
N ALA A 258 -0.05 -4.18 -5.13
CA ALA A 258 1.37 -4.29 -5.46
C ALA A 258 1.96 -5.59 -4.92
N ALA A 259 2.97 -6.07 -5.62
CA ALA A 259 3.76 -7.23 -5.25
C ALA A 259 5.26 -6.89 -5.27
N LEU A 260 5.98 -7.39 -4.28
CA LEU A 260 7.44 -7.36 -4.25
C LEU A 260 7.96 -8.78 -4.03
N VAL A 261 8.92 -9.18 -4.84
CA VAL A 261 9.75 -10.36 -4.58
C VAL A 261 10.99 -9.90 -3.83
N LEU A 262 11.09 -10.31 -2.58
CA LEU A 262 12.25 -10.07 -1.73
C LEU A 262 13.15 -11.30 -1.73
N GLU A 263 14.46 -11.09 -1.74
CA GLU A 263 15.46 -12.15 -1.62
C GLU A 263 16.62 -11.69 -0.74
N SER A 264 17.30 -12.64 -0.07
CA SER A 264 18.62 -12.31 0.46
C SER A 264 19.53 -11.91 -0.72
N LEU A 265 20.31 -10.82 -0.55
CA LEU A 265 21.20 -10.35 -1.61
C LEU A 265 22.20 -11.43 -2.03
N GLU A 266 22.57 -12.31 -1.12
CA GLU A 266 23.42 -13.46 -1.38
C GLU A 266 22.75 -14.44 -2.37
N SER A 267 21.50 -14.84 -2.10
CA SER A 267 20.69 -15.70 -2.98
C SER A 267 20.47 -15.05 -4.35
N ALA A 268 20.07 -13.78 -4.37
CA ALA A 268 19.84 -13.03 -5.61
C ALA A 268 21.09 -13.00 -6.49
N ARG A 269 22.27 -12.71 -5.92
CA ARG A 269 23.54 -12.71 -6.63
C ARG A 269 23.96 -14.10 -7.09
N ALA A 270 23.79 -15.13 -6.24
CA ALA A 270 24.17 -16.50 -6.57
C ALA A 270 23.43 -17.03 -7.81
N ARG A 271 22.18 -16.61 -8.03
CA ARG A 271 21.39 -16.99 -9.21
C ARG A 271 21.48 -15.98 -10.38
N GLY A 272 22.24 -14.89 -10.24
CA GLY A 272 22.39 -13.85 -11.27
C GLY A 272 21.15 -13.00 -11.47
N ALA A 273 20.36 -12.76 -10.40
CA ALA A 273 19.17 -11.92 -10.48
C ALA A 273 19.49 -10.44 -10.71
N THR A 274 18.64 -9.76 -11.44
CA THR A 274 18.64 -8.30 -11.47
C THR A 274 18.11 -7.77 -10.14
N VAL A 275 18.91 -6.96 -9.42
CA VAL A 275 18.51 -6.30 -8.19
C VAL A 275 17.94 -4.94 -8.54
N LEU A 276 16.64 -4.74 -8.29
CA LEU A 276 15.92 -3.50 -8.59
C LEU A 276 16.14 -2.42 -7.52
N GLY A 277 16.47 -2.84 -6.30
CA GLY A 277 16.74 -2.01 -5.15
C GLY A 277 16.82 -2.86 -3.89
N LEU A 278 16.93 -2.22 -2.74
CA LEU A 278 17.06 -2.86 -1.44
C LEU A 278 15.95 -2.38 -0.49
N VAL A 279 15.47 -3.26 0.39
CA VAL A 279 14.74 -2.86 1.60
C VAL A 279 15.77 -2.77 2.71
N LEU A 280 16.15 -1.54 3.07
CA LEU A 280 17.26 -1.28 3.98
C LEU A 280 16.85 -1.39 5.46
N GLY A 281 15.60 -1.03 5.76
CA GLY A 281 15.10 -1.08 7.13
C GLY A 281 13.60 -0.80 7.20
N ALA A 282 13.02 -1.15 8.34
CA ALA A 282 11.63 -0.90 8.68
C ALA A 282 11.51 -0.37 10.12
N GLY A 283 10.46 0.40 10.37
CA GLY A 283 10.15 0.89 11.71
C GLY A 283 8.66 0.95 11.93
N GLU A 284 8.22 0.37 13.04
CA GLU A 284 6.81 0.32 13.42
C GLU A 284 6.61 0.93 14.80
N ARG A 285 5.52 1.68 14.99
CA ARG A 285 5.05 2.17 16.30
C ARG A 285 3.53 2.24 16.33
N ALA A 286 2.96 1.77 17.42
CA ALA A 286 1.52 1.89 17.69
C ALA A 286 1.21 3.19 18.43
N ASP A 287 0.12 3.85 18.04
CA ASP A 287 -0.48 5.01 18.71
C ASP A 287 -1.83 4.58 19.32
N SER A 288 -1.93 4.63 20.62
CA SER A 288 -3.16 4.26 21.34
C SER A 288 -4.06 5.44 21.70
N PHE A 289 -3.76 6.63 21.17
CA PHE A 289 -4.47 7.86 21.54
C PHE A 289 -5.92 7.89 21.08
N HIS A 290 -6.17 7.61 19.80
CA HIS A 290 -7.51 7.66 19.21
C HIS A 290 -7.61 6.81 17.94
N ARG A 291 -8.82 6.29 17.65
CA ARG A 291 -9.03 5.41 16.47
C ARG A 291 -8.75 6.06 15.10
N THR A 292 -8.83 7.39 14.99
CA THR A 292 -8.65 8.10 13.70
C THR A 292 -7.78 9.36 13.79
N ARG A 293 -7.23 9.67 14.97
CA ARG A 293 -6.35 10.83 15.17
C ARG A 293 -5.07 10.39 15.85
N SER A 294 -3.96 10.95 15.42
CA SER A 294 -2.68 10.74 16.07
C SER A 294 -2.59 11.51 17.40
N ASN A 295 -1.78 11.01 18.31
CA ASN A 295 -1.41 11.76 19.49
C ASN A 295 -0.81 13.13 19.07
N PRO A 296 -1.27 14.25 19.62
CA PRO A 296 -0.81 15.58 19.23
C PRO A 296 0.70 15.81 19.33
N ASP A 297 1.42 15.02 20.13
CA ASP A 297 2.89 15.07 20.21
C ASP A 297 3.59 14.39 19.03
N GLY A 298 2.87 13.60 18.22
CA GLY A 298 3.39 12.87 17.07
C GLY A 298 4.34 11.72 17.43
N GLY A 299 4.40 11.32 18.70
CA GLY A 299 5.42 10.39 19.20
C GLY A 299 5.51 9.08 18.43
N ALA A 300 4.37 8.50 18.04
CA ALA A 300 4.33 7.25 17.27
C ALA A 300 4.84 7.45 15.83
N ILE A 301 4.40 8.49 15.12
CA ILE A 301 4.84 8.81 13.76
C ILE A 301 6.35 9.08 13.75
N ILE A 302 6.82 9.96 14.63
CA ILE A 302 8.26 10.31 14.79
C ILE A 302 9.06 9.05 15.12
N GLY A 303 8.54 8.23 16.02
CA GLY A 303 9.19 6.99 16.47
C GLY A 303 9.30 5.95 15.34
N ALA A 304 8.28 5.81 14.48
CA ALA A 304 8.32 4.91 13.34
C ALA A 304 9.34 5.35 12.29
N MET A 305 9.36 6.64 11.93
CA MET A 305 10.36 7.19 11.00
C MET A 305 11.80 6.99 11.53
N ARG A 306 12.06 7.34 12.79
CA ARG A 306 13.38 7.17 13.40
C ARG A 306 13.82 5.72 13.49
N ALA A 307 12.89 4.83 13.84
CA ALA A 307 13.17 3.40 13.91
C ALA A 307 13.56 2.83 12.54
N ALA A 308 12.84 3.20 11.47
CA ALA A 308 13.15 2.76 10.11
C ALA A 308 14.53 3.24 9.64
N ILE A 309 14.86 4.51 9.89
CA ILE A 309 16.16 5.11 9.54
C ILE A 309 17.28 4.43 10.32
N ALA A 310 17.11 4.22 11.63
CA ALA A 310 18.08 3.54 12.47
C ALA A 310 18.27 2.07 12.08
N ASP A 311 17.17 1.35 11.77
CA ASP A 311 17.22 -0.04 11.30
C ASP A 311 17.96 -0.18 9.96
N ALA A 312 17.89 0.84 9.12
CA ALA A 312 18.67 0.93 7.88
C ALA A 312 20.16 1.28 8.11
N GLY A 313 20.57 1.58 9.34
CA GLY A 313 21.93 2.04 9.67
C GLY A 313 22.24 3.43 9.11
N LEU A 314 21.24 4.30 9.03
CA LEU A 314 21.33 5.62 8.42
C LEU A 314 21.06 6.73 9.45
N GLU A 315 21.51 7.93 9.08
CA GLU A 315 21.11 9.18 9.73
C GLU A 315 20.03 9.88 8.89
N PRO A 316 19.17 10.72 9.49
CA PRO A 316 18.12 11.44 8.77
C PRO A 316 18.61 12.18 7.52
N GLY A 317 19.75 12.89 7.61
CA GLY A 317 20.33 13.63 6.48
C GLY A 317 20.80 12.78 5.30
N GLN A 318 20.67 11.46 5.38
CA GLN A 318 21.00 10.53 4.28
C GLN A 318 19.78 10.08 3.50
N ILE A 319 18.58 10.51 3.87
CA ILE A 319 17.34 10.29 3.12
C ILE A 319 17.22 11.40 2.06
N ASP A 320 17.10 11.01 0.81
CA ASP A 320 17.06 11.95 -0.32
C ASP A 320 15.64 12.39 -0.67
N TYR A 321 14.64 11.56 -0.37
CA TYR A 321 13.23 11.77 -0.71
C TYR A 321 12.31 11.03 0.25
N VAL A 322 11.11 11.57 0.48
CA VAL A 322 10.05 10.91 1.23
C VAL A 322 8.84 10.66 0.35
N ASN A 323 8.42 9.40 0.25
CA ASN A 323 7.11 9.04 -0.25
C ASN A 323 6.13 9.15 0.91
N ALA A 324 5.28 10.17 0.87
CA ALA A 324 4.42 10.52 1.99
C ALA A 324 3.25 9.57 2.17
N HIS A 325 2.80 9.44 3.40
CA HIS A 325 1.45 8.95 3.62
C HIS A 325 0.41 9.89 3.02
N GLY A 326 0.50 11.20 3.25
CA GLY A 326 -0.13 12.27 2.49
C GLY A 326 -1.54 12.00 1.98
N THR A 327 -2.50 11.84 2.90
CA THR A 327 -3.88 11.44 2.52
C THR A 327 -4.74 12.57 1.98
N GLY A 328 -4.35 13.82 2.18
CA GLY A 328 -5.20 14.99 1.90
C GLY A 328 -6.25 15.23 2.99
N THR A 329 -6.11 14.59 4.15
CA THR A 329 -6.92 14.92 5.32
C THR A 329 -6.22 16.01 6.14
N PRO A 330 -6.98 16.96 6.74
CA PRO A 330 -6.38 18.01 7.55
C PRO A 330 -5.52 17.48 8.69
N GLU A 331 -5.94 16.38 9.33
CA GLU A 331 -5.24 15.78 10.48
C GLU A 331 -3.94 15.09 10.07
N ASN A 332 -4.01 14.16 9.09
CA ASN A 332 -2.81 13.42 8.69
C ASN A 332 -1.71 14.34 8.19
N ASP A 333 -2.02 15.25 7.26
CA ASP A 333 -0.99 16.05 6.59
C ASP A 333 -0.32 17.02 7.57
N LYS A 334 -1.08 17.51 8.58
CA LYS A 334 -0.54 18.28 9.70
C LYS A 334 0.42 17.42 10.55
N MET A 335 0.01 16.21 10.94
CA MET A 335 0.81 15.35 11.80
C MET A 335 2.03 14.79 11.09
N GLU A 336 1.92 14.47 9.81
CA GLU A 336 3.08 14.09 9.00
C GLU A 336 4.09 15.23 8.86
N THR A 337 3.62 16.47 8.65
CA THR A 337 4.48 17.67 8.66
C THR A 337 5.21 17.84 9.99
N LEU A 338 4.52 17.62 11.11
CA LEU A 338 5.14 17.65 12.44
C LEU A 338 6.23 16.58 12.56
N GLY A 339 5.94 15.34 12.12
CA GLY A 339 6.87 14.23 12.10
C GLY A 339 8.11 14.51 11.25
N MET A 340 7.92 15.01 10.04
CA MET A 340 8.99 15.41 9.12
C MET A 340 9.93 16.44 9.78
N ARG A 341 9.38 17.49 10.36
CA ARG A 341 10.19 18.53 11.02
C ARG A 341 10.91 18.01 12.26
N ALA A 342 10.27 17.14 13.02
CA ALA A 342 10.89 16.55 14.22
C ALA A 342 12.04 15.59 13.90
N VAL A 343 12.00 14.91 12.74
CA VAL A 343 13.04 13.96 12.30
C VAL A 343 14.15 14.65 11.53
N PHE A 344 13.82 15.56 10.62
CA PHE A 344 14.76 16.15 9.65
C PHE A 344 15.16 17.60 9.97
N GLY A 345 14.48 18.28 10.92
CA GLY A 345 14.73 19.69 11.23
C GLY A 345 14.39 20.60 10.04
N GLU A 346 15.25 21.59 9.80
CA GLU A 346 15.13 22.50 8.65
C GLU A 346 15.59 21.87 7.34
N GLY A 347 16.29 20.75 7.38
CA GLY A 347 16.82 20.00 6.23
C GLY A 347 15.84 18.92 5.73
N CYS A 348 14.52 19.15 5.79
CA CYS A 348 13.56 18.19 5.28
C CYS A 348 13.84 17.87 3.80
N PRO A 349 13.94 16.56 3.42
CA PRO A 349 14.03 16.18 2.02
C PRO A 349 12.73 16.52 1.28
N PRO A 350 12.76 16.63 -0.06
CA PRO A 350 11.52 16.74 -0.84
C PRO A 350 10.60 15.56 -0.53
N ILE A 351 9.30 15.85 -0.54
CA ILE A 351 8.24 14.88 -0.22
C ILE A 351 7.14 14.96 -1.28
N SER A 352 6.53 13.85 -1.65
CA SER A 352 5.29 13.89 -2.44
C SER A 352 4.33 12.79 -2.07
N SER A 353 3.05 13.00 -2.36
CA SER A 353 1.99 12.01 -2.17
C SER A 353 1.43 11.54 -3.50
N ASN A 354 1.64 10.28 -3.80
CA ASN A 354 1.08 9.60 -4.98
C ASN A 354 -0.44 9.49 -4.92
N LYS A 355 -1.02 9.62 -3.71
CA LYS A 355 -2.47 9.61 -3.50
C LYS A 355 -3.20 10.77 -4.16
N SER A 356 -2.48 11.83 -4.51
CA SER A 356 -3.04 12.92 -5.33
C SER A 356 -3.54 12.42 -6.68
N MET A 357 -2.94 11.36 -7.23
CA MET A 357 -3.22 10.79 -8.55
C MET A 357 -3.99 9.48 -8.48
N ILE A 358 -3.59 8.56 -7.61
CA ILE A 358 -4.22 7.23 -7.53
C ILE A 358 -5.35 7.14 -6.50
N GLY A 359 -5.53 8.16 -5.65
CA GLY A 359 -6.38 8.06 -4.46
C GLY A 359 -5.70 7.26 -3.34
N HIS A 360 -6.43 7.01 -2.26
CA HIS A 360 -5.94 6.23 -1.12
C HIS A 360 -6.35 4.77 -1.25
N THR A 361 -5.41 3.92 -1.61
CA THR A 361 -5.59 2.47 -1.79
C THR A 361 -5.51 1.70 -0.46
N LEU A 362 -5.78 2.35 0.66
CA LEU A 362 -5.93 1.79 2.02
C LEU A 362 -4.91 0.68 2.30
N SER A 363 -5.36 -0.59 2.35
CA SER A 363 -4.51 -1.74 2.67
C SER A 363 -3.38 -1.98 1.67
N ALA A 364 -3.53 -1.58 0.41
CA ALA A 364 -2.49 -1.71 -0.61
C ALA A 364 -1.47 -0.55 -0.59
N ALA A 365 -1.80 0.57 0.07
CA ALA A 365 -1.07 1.83 -0.08
C ALA A 365 0.45 1.68 0.13
N GLY A 366 0.87 1.12 1.26
CA GLY A 366 2.29 1.01 1.58
C GLY A 366 3.09 0.13 0.62
N ALA A 367 2.46 -0.90 0.03
CA ALA A 367 3.11 -1.75 -0.97
C ALA A 367 3.23 -1.04 -2.33
N ILE A 368 2.18 -0.36 -2.78
CA ILE A 368 2.20 0.44 -4.01
C ILE A 368 3.25 1.56 -3.91
N GLU A 369 3.28 2.25 -2.78
CA GLU A 369 4.21 3.35 -2.50
C GLU A 369 5.66 2.87 -2.38
N ALA A 370 5.90 1.66 -1.88
CA ALA A 370 7.22 1.04 -1.89
C ALA A 370 7.70 0.77 -3.32
N VAL A 371 6.83 0.26 -4.21
CA VAL A 371 7.18 0.08 -5.62
C VAL A 371 7.46 1.42 -6.30
N PHE A 372 6.63 2.44 -6.10
CA PHE A 372 6.89 3.78 -6.65
C PHE A 372 8.18 4.41 -6.10
N SER A 373 8.54 4.12 -4.86
CA SER A 373 9.83 4.55 -4.27
C SER A 373 11.03 3.90 -4.97
N LEU A 374 10.94 2.61 -5.30
CA LEU A 374 11.97 1.91 -6.08
C LEU A 374 12.09 2.47 -7.50
N LEU A 375 10.96 2.79 -8.14
CA LEU A 375 10.93 3.41 -9.47
C LEU A 375 11.49 4.85 -9.43
N THR A 376 11.25 5.60 -8.36
CA THR A 376 11.87 6.91 -8.11
C THR A 376 13.39 6.78 -8.07
N ILE A 377 13.91 5.76 -7.39
CA ILE A 377 15.36 5.46 -7.35
C ILE A 377 15.85 5.03 -8.73
N ARG A 378 15.14 4.16 -9.44
CA ARG A 378 15.53 3.67 -10.78
C ARG A 378 15.68 4.81 -11.78
N ASP A 379 14.68 5.68 -11.86
CA ASP A 379 14.57 6.69 -12.91
C ASP A 379 15.08 8.07 -12.48
N GLN A 380 15.51 8.22 -11.22
CA GLN A 380 16.02 9.47 -10.65
C GLN A 380 15.04 10.65 -10.84
N ARG A 381 13.72 10.35 -10.68
CA ARG A 381 12.63 11.30 -10.85
C ARG A 381 11.65 11.24 -9.69
N LEU A 382 11.38 12.39 -9.08
CA LEU A 382 10.38 12.55 -8.03
C LEU A 382 9.00 12.70 -8.67
N PRO A 383 8.02 11.83 -8.35
CA PRO A 383 6.65 12.02 -8.80
C PRO A 383 6.02 13.26 -8.15
N PRO A 384 5.08 13.92 -8.84
CA PRO A 384 4.47 15.13 -8.29
C PRO A 384 3.39 14.83 -7.25
N THR A 385 3.11 15.81 -6.39
CA THR A 385 1.82 15.95 -5.71
C THR A 385 0.96 16.87 -6.54
N ILE A 386 -0.01 16.33 -7.30
CA ILE A 386 -0.89 17.17 -8.13
C ILE A 386 -1.97 17.86 -7.28
N ASN A 387 -2.68 18.83 -7.90
CA ASN A 387 -3.72 19.62 -7.25
C ASN A 387 -3.21 20.53 -6.11
N HIS A 388 -1.91 20.80 -6.08
CA HIS A 388 -1.29 21.70 -5.11
C HIS A 388 -1.26 23.13 -5.68
N GLU A 389 -2.36 23.85 -5.49
CA GLU A 389 -2.59 25.19 -6.07
C GLU A 389 -2.39 26.31 -5.04
N THR A 390 -2.86 26.08 -3.82
CA THR A 390 -2.74 27.03 -2.72
C THR A 390 -1.91 26.39 -1.62
N PRO A 391 -0.62 26.76 -1.47
CA PRO A 391 0.21 26.29 -0.40
C PRO A 391 -0.41 26.55 0.98
N ASP A 392 -0.35 25.56 1.87
CA ASP A 392 -0.75 25.76 3.25
C ASP A 392 0.44 26.31 4.05
N PRO A 393 0.35 27.54 4.62
CA PRO A 393 1.44 28.12 5.41
C PRO A 393 1.84 27.26 6.63
N ALA A 394 0.96 26.38 7.11
CA ALA A 394 1.24 25.47 8.20
C ALA A 394 2.06 24.24 7.75
N ILE A 395 2.27 24.05 6.44
CA ILE A 395 2.98 22.92 5.83
C ILE A 395 4.16 23.45 5.01
N PRO A 396 5.24 23.93 5.65
CA PRO A 396 6.39 24.48 4.96
C PRO A 396 7.34 23.37 4.46
N LEU A 397 6.81 22.45 3.65
CA LEU A 397 7.54 21.33 3.04
C LEU A 397 7.65 21.52 1.52
N ASP A 398 8.72 20.99 0.93
CA ASP A 398 8.86 20.88 -0.52
C ASP A 398 8.08 19.65 -1.01
N VAL A 399 6.81 19.86 -1.35
CA VAL A 399 5.87 18.76 -1.70
C VAL A 399 5.93 18.32 -3.17
N VAL A 400 6.93 18.73 -3.93
CA VAL A 400 7.07 18.47 -5.38
C VAL A 400 5.75 18.81 -6.12
N PRO A 401 5.35 20.10 -6.20
CA PRO A 401 4.01 20.45 -6.65
C PRO A 401 3.82 20.24 -8.14
N ASN A 402 2.74 19.54 -8.52
CA ASN A 402 2.11 19.45 -9.83
C ASN A 402 2.95 18.87 -11.00
N VAL A 403 4.28 18.94 -10.96
CA VAL A 403 5.16 18.47 -12.04
C VAL A 403 6.28 17.60 -11.48
N ALA A 404 6.50 16.45 -12.11
CA ALA A 404 7.61 15.56 -11.77
C ALA A 404 8.96 16.28 -11.91
N ARG A 405 9.90 15.99 -11.01
CA ARG A 405 11.19 16.67 -10.93
C ARG A 405 12.35 15.70 -10.96
N ASP A 406 13.36 15.97 -11.77
CA ASP A 406 14.61 15.21 -11.76
C ASP A 406 15.38 15.48 -10.45
N ALA A 407 15.87 14.42 -9.84
CA ALA A 407 16.65 14.52 -8.59
C ALA A 407 17.53 13.28 -8.43
N ARG A 408 18.70 13.48 -7.83
CA ARG A 408 19.53 12.34 -7.43
C ARG A 408 18.93 11.70 -6.19
N VAL A 409 18.48 10.45 -6.31
CA VAL A 409 17.83 9.69 -5.23
C VAL A 409 18.52 8.34 -5.06
N GLN A 410 19.03 8.12 -3.87
CA GLN A 410 19.64 6.84 -3.47
C GLN A 410 18.86 6.16 -2.37
N ARG A 411 18.17 6.94 -1.51
CA ARG A 411 17.45 6.44 -0.35
C ARG A 411 16.13 7.16 -0.20
N VAL A 412 15.07 6.38 -0.04
CA VAL A 412 13.70 6.87 0.11
C VAL A 412 13.13 6.36 1.43
N LEU A 413 12.53 7.25 2.21
CA LEU A 413 11.66 6.88 3.33
C LEU A 413 10.21 6.85 2.81
N SER A 414 9.53 5.72 2.97
CA SER A 414 8.11 5.55 2.63
C SER A 414 7.28 5.45 3.90
N ASN A 415 6.33 6.36 4.08
CA ASN A 415 5.51 6.49 5.28
C ASN A 415 4.13 5.89 5.09
N SER A 416 3.66 5.10 6.07
CA SER A 416 2.32 4.53 6.11
C SER A 416 1.73 4.68 7.50
N PHE A 417 0.72 5.55 7.67
CA PHE A 417 0.08 5.85 8.96
C PHE A 417 -1.36 5.40 8.95
N GLY A 418 -1.70 4.38 9.75
CA GLY A 418 -3.02 3.74 9.74
C GLY A 418 -3.99 4.29 10.79
N PHE A 419 -5.27 4.34 10.43
CA PHE A 419 -6.32 4.44 11.44
C PHE A 419 -6.19 3.25 12.41
N GLY A 420 -6.47 3.49 13.70
CA GLY A 420 -6.19 2.52 14.76
C GLY A 420 -4.79 2.66 15.35
N GLY A 421 -3.94 3.50 14.73
CA GLY A 421 -2.63 3.92 15.27
C GLY A 421 -1.44 3.07 14.84
N GLN A 422 -1.59 2.10 13.94
CA GLN A 422 -0.44 1.43 13.34
C GLN A 422 0.27 2.37 12.38
N ASN A 423 1.57 2.59 12.63
CA ASN A 423 2.43 3.42 11.80
C ASN A 423 3.65 2.60 11.40
N VAL A 424 3.86 2.45 10.11
CA VAL A 424 5.00 1.71 9.53
C VAL A 424 5.72 2.61 8.55
N CYS A 425 7.04 2.67 8.67
CA CYS A 425 7.92 3.34 7.72
C CYS A 425 8.91 2.33 7.15
N LEU A 426 9.17 2.42 5.85
CA LEU A 426 10.16 1.61 5.17
C LEU A 426 11.28 2.51 4.63
N VAL A 427 12.52 2.06 4.71
CA VAL A 427 13.64 2.69 4.01
C VAL A 427 14.03 1.82 2.84
N LEU A 428 13.95 2.38 1.65
CA LEU A 428 14.31 1.75 0.39
C LEU A 428 15.59 2.38 -0.15
N GLY A 429 16.45 1.60 -0.79
CA GLY A 429 17.72 2.07 -1.30
C GLY A 429 18.07 1.55 -2.68
N ALA A 430 18.96 2.27 -3.35
CA ALA A 430 19.53 1.81 -4.62
C ALA A 430 20.27 0.49 -4.45
N ALA A 431 20.25 -0.34 -5.49
CA ALA A 431 21.18 -1.46 -5.60
C ALA A 431 22.61 -0.91 -5.66
N ALA A 432 23.53 -1.55 -4.89
CA ALA A 432 24.94 -1.13 -4.82
C ALA A 432 25.72 -1.60 -6.06
#